data_ea54f25b94f70175ddd62d10395f6286
#
_entry.id   ea54f25b94f70175ddd62d10395f6286
#
_cell.length_a   1.000
_cell.length_b   1.000
_cell.length_c   1.000
_cell.angle_alpha   90.00
_cell.angle_beta   90.00
_cell.angle_gamma   90.00
#
_symmetry.space_group_name_H-M   'P 1'
#
loop_
_entity.id
_entity.type
_entity.pdbx_description
1 polymer ?
#
loop_
_entity_poly.entity_id
_entity_poly.type
_entity_poly.pdbx_seq_one_letter_code
_entity_poly.pdbx_strand_id
1 'polypeptide(L)'
;MTQGHKKIIAENRKARHDYFIEDTYEAGLVLKGTEVKSLRLGKANLKDAYAKITNGEVFVHQVHIGVYPFAYYDNHNPLRVRKLLLNKREIKKLYGKVNEKGYSLVPLRMYFINGKAKLTLAVAKGKRKYDKRESIRRREEKRDLDRQRKNYK
;
A
#
# COMPACT_ATOMS: atom_id res chain seq x y z
N MET A 1 24.31 11.31 -3.27
CA MET A 1 23.07 11.22 -4.06
C MET A 1 21.94 11.94 -3.35
N THR A 2 21.41 12.93 -3.99
CA THR A 2 20.22 13.58 -3.49
C THR A 2 19.03 12.65 -3.63
N GLN A 3 18.49 12.20 -2.53
CA GLN A 3 17.19 11.53 -2.55
C GLN A 3 16.18 12.54 -3.05
N GLY A 4 15.44 12.20 -4.12
CA GLY A 4 14.41 13.05 -4.66
C GLY A 4 13.33 13.32 -3.61
N HIS A 5 12.66 14.46 -3.76
CA HIS A 5 11.56 14.82 -2.88
C HIS A 5 10.41 13.82 -3.02
N LYS A 6 10.02 13.19 -1.92
CA LYS A 6 8.93 12.20 -1.87
C LYS A 6 7.60 12.92 -1.59
N LYS A 7 6.66 12.77 -2.51
CA LYS A 7 5.30 13.30 -2.34
C LYS A 7 4.31 12.14 -2.19
N ILE A 8 3.73 11.99 -1.01
CA ILE A 8 2.78 10.92 -0.73
C ILE A 8 1.44 11.23 -1.41
N ILE A 9 0.90 10.23 -2.14
CA ILE A 9 -0.38 10.34 -2.84
C ILE A 9 -1.49 9.67 -2.02
N ALA A 10 -1.24 8.46 -1.51
CA ALA A 10 -2.21 7.69 -0.76
C ALA A 10 -1.52 6.77 0.24
N GLU A 11 -2.19 6.52 1.36
CA GLU A 11 -1.73 5.59 2.40
C GLU A 11 -2.82 4.58 2.71
N ASN A 12 -2.40 3.36 3.04
CA ASN A 12 -3.29 2.28 3.43
C ASN A 12 -3.22 2.07 4.95
N ARG A 13 -3.95 2.87 5.69
CA ARG A 13 -3.97 2.81 7.16
C ARG A 13 -4.59 1.52 7.68
N LYS A 14 -5.60 1.01 6.98
CA LYS A 14 -6.29 -0.23 7.34
C LYS A 14 -5.35 -1.44 7.30
N ALA A 15 -4.41 -1.47 6.36
CA ALA A 15 -3.44 -2.57 6.25
C ALA A 15 -2.60 -2.72 7.51
N ARG A 16 -2.17 -1.63 8.12
CA ARG A 16 -1.38 -1.67 9.36
C ARG A 16 -2.18 -2.17 10.56
N HIS A 17 -3.50 -1.96 10.53
CA HIS A 17 -4.40 -2.49 11.55
C HIS A 17 -4.68 -3.99 11.34
N ASP A 18 -4.87 -4.40 10.09
CA ASP A 18 -5.32 -5.76 9.73
C ASP A 18 -4.18 -6.77 9.58
N TYR A 19 -2.94 -6.30 9.40
CA TYR A 19 -1.79 -7.15 9.10
C TYR A 19 -0.58 -6.85 9.96
N PHE A 20 0.20 -7.90 10.26
CA PHE A 20 1.58 -7.75 10.73
C PHE A 20 2.47 -7.54 9.50
N ILE A 21 3.17 -6.41 9.44
CA ILE A 21 4.08 -6.09 8.35
C ILE A 21 5.45 -6.68 8.65
N GLU A 22 5.94 -7.57 7.77
CA GLU A 22 7.23 -8.21 7.96
C GLU A 22 8.33 -7.53 7.16
N ASP A 23 8.17 -7.43 5.83
CA ASP A 23 9.12 -6.79 4.92
C ASP A 23 8.41 -5.80 4.01
N THR A 24 9.14 -4.79 3.56
CA THR A 24 8.63 -3.82 2.58
C THR A 24 9.58 -3.69 1.41
N TYR A 25 9.01 -3.43 0.24
CA TYR A 25 9.74 -3.24 -1.02
C TYR A 25 9.21 -2.01 -1.73
N GLU A 26 10.11 -1.25 -2.34
CA GLU A 26 9.70 -0.15 -3.22
C GLU A 26 9.55 -0.69 -4.64
N ALA A 27 8.36 -0.52 -5.20
CA ALA A 27 8.04 -0.97 -6.56
C ALA A 27 7.72 0.22 -7.46
N GLY A 28 8.14 0.15 -8.71
CA GLY A 28 7.65 1.06 -9.74
C GLY A 28 6.26 0.64 -10.20
N LEU A 29 5.53 1.56 -10.81
CA LEU A 29 4.19 1.31 -11.36
C LEU A 29 4.18 1.56 -12.86
N VAL A 30 3.65 0.62 -13.62
CA VAL A 30 3.37 0.82 -15.05
C VAL A 30 1.99 1.46 -15.17
N LEU A 31 1.96 2.73 -15.54
CA LEU A 31 0.75 3.54 -15.57
C LEU A 31 0.47 4.12 -16.96
N LYS A 32 -0.81 4.36 -17.24
CA LYS A 32 -1.23 5.15 -18.39
C LYS A 32 -1.11 6.64 -18.09
N GLY A 33 -1.06 7.49 -19.13
CA GLY A 33 -0.94 8.94 -18.95
C GLY A 33 -2.05 9.54 -18.11
N THR A 34 -3.30 9.10 -18.31
CA THR A 34 -4.47 9.57 -17.52
C THR A 34 -4.35 9.17 -16.06
N GLU A 35 -3.77 8.02 -15.77
CA GLU A 35 -3.53 7.58 -14.39
C GLU A 35 -2.51 8.47 -13.69
N VAL A 36 -1.41 8.79 -14.35
CA VAL A 36 -0.39 9.69 -13.81
C VAL A 36 -0.99 11.08 -13.51
N LYS A 37 -1.78 11.60 -14.43
CA LYS A 37 -2.46 12.89 -14.27
C LYS A 37 -3.44 12.89 -13.09
N SER A 38 -4.20 11.80 -12.92
CA SER A 38 -5.11 11.63 -11.78
C SER A 38 -4.35 11.54 -10.46
N LEU A 39 -3.22 10.85 -10.44
CA LEU A 39 -2.37 10.76 -9.24
C LEU A 39 -1.82 12.11 -8.82
N ARG A 40 -1.47 12.98 -9.78
CA ARG A 40 -1.04 14.35 -9.49
C ARG A 40 -2.14 15.17 -8.81
N LEU A 41 -3.40 14.83 -9.07
CA LEU A 41 -4.56 15.43 -8.40
C LEU A 41 -4.91 14.74 -7.07
N GLY A 42 -4.14 13.73 -6.67
CA GLY A 42 -4.38 13.00 -5.43
C GLY A 42 -5.56 12.03 -5.49
N LYS A 43 -6.01 11.65 -6.67
CA LYS A 43 -7.19 10.78 -6.84
C LYS A 43 -6.83 9.31 -6.81
N ALA A 44 -6.41 8.81 -5.65
CA ALA A 44 -6.07 7.40 -5.47
C ALA A 44 -6.52 6.88 -4.11
N ASN A 45 -6.88 5.60 -4.07
CA ASN A 45 -7.27 4.91 -2.85
C ASN A 45 -6.71 3.50 -2.88
N LEU A 46 -6.04 3.10 -1.80
CA LEU A 46 -5.43 1.78 -1.64
C LEU A 46 -6.27 0.81 -0.82
N LYS A 47 -7.45 1.22 -0.38
CA LYS A 47 -8.34 0.38 0.42
C LYS A 47 -8.66 -0.92 -0.34
N ASP A 48 -8.50 -2.05 0.35
CA ASP A 48 -8.74 -3.40 -0.19
C ASP A 48 -7.79 -3.81 -1.33
N ALA A 49 -6.74 -3.03 -1.59
CA ALA A 49 -5.75 -3.36 -2.61
C ALA A 49 -4.84 -4.49 -2.15
N TYR A 50 -4.42 -5.31 -3.09
CA TYR A 50 -3.49 -6.42 -2.87
C TYR A 50 -2.68 -6.69 -4.13
N ALA A 51 -1.58 -7.43 -3.98
CA ALA A 51 -0.78 -7.82 -5.13
C ALA A 51 -0.72 -9.33 -5.28
N LYS A 52 -0.54 -9.79 -6.51
CA LYS A 52 -0.36 -11.20 -6.87
C LYS A 52 0.82 -11.36 -7.81
N ILE A 53 1.49 -12.49 -7.70
CA ILE A 53 2.56 -12.88 -8.61
C ILE A 53 1.98 -13.85 -9.63
N THR A 54 2.10 -13.50 -10.91
CA THR A 54 1.62 -14.32 -12.03
C THR A 54 2.73 -14.39 -13.07
N ASN A 55 3.16 -15.61 -13.39
CA ASN A 55 4.22 -15.86 -14.39
C ASN A 55 5.51 -15.05 -14.15
N GLY A 56 5.95 -14.97 -12.90
CA GLY A 56 7.17 -14.25 -12.52
C GLY A 56 7.04 -12.73 -12.53
N GLU A 57 5.84 -12.20 -12.70
CA GLU A 57 5.55 -10.77 -12.66
C GLU A 57 4.60 -10.44 -11.52
N VAL A 58 4.71 -9.24 -10.96
CA VAL A 58 3.88 -8.79 -9.85
C VAL A 58 2.84 -7.80 -10.36
N PHE A 59 1.57 -8.05 -10.02
CA PHE A 59 0.45 -7.20 -10.40
C PHE A 59 -0.31 -6.74 -9.15
N VAL A 60 -0.69 -5.48 -9.11
CA VAL A 60 -1.51 -4.94 -8.03
C VAL A 60 -2.97 -4.83 -8.49
N HIS A 61 -3.87 -5.30 -7.62
CA HIS A 61 -5.32 -5.34 -7.84
C HIS A 61 -6.02 -4.40 -6.87
N GLN A 62 -7.17 -3.89 -7.26
CA GLN A 62 -8.05 -3.06 -6.43
C GLN A 62 -7.44 -1.73 -5.97
N VAL A 63 -6.40 -1.26 -6.64
CA VAL A 63 -5.96 0.13 -6.46
C VAL A 63 -6.88 1.01 -7.28
N HIS A 64 -7.64 1.88 -6.60
CA HIS A 64 -8.53 2.81 -7.27
C HIS A 64 -7.76 4.07 -7.65
N ILE A 65 -7.69 4.36 -8.94
CA ILE A 65 -7.18 5.63 -9.46
C ILE A 65 -8.33 6.29 -10.22
N GLY A 66 -8.84 7.40 -9.68
CA GLY A 66 -9.99 8.09 -10.26
C GLY A 66 -9.76 8.48 -11.72
N VAL A 67 -10.84 8.56 -12.51
CA VAL A 67 -10.76 9.02 -13.89
C VAL A 67 -10.24 10.45 -13.94
N TYR A 68 -9.44 10.76 -14.96
CA TYR A 68 -8.96 12.12 -15.15
C TYR A 68 -10.08 12.99 -15.73
N PRO A 69 -10.54 14.04 -15.01
CA PRO A 69 -11.73 14.77 -15.40
C PRO A 69 -11.59 15.59 -16.69
N PHE A 70 -10.37 15.85 -17.13
CA PHE A 70 -10.10 16.63 -18.33
C PHE A 70 -9.81 15.78 -19.57
N ALA A 71 -9.91 14.44 -19.45
CA ALA A 71 -9.76 13.54 -20.59
C ALA A 71 -11.14 13.16 -21.11
N TYR A 72 -11.46 13.59 -22.33
CA TYR A 72 -12.72 13.27 -22.99
C TYR A 72 -12.74 11.89 -23.62
N TYR A 73 -11.57 11.35 -23.99
CA TYR A 73 -11.40 10.06 -24.66
C TYR A 73 -10.28 9.27 -23.96
N ASP A 74 -10.34 7.96 -24.13
CA ASP A 74 -9.29 7.03 -23.68
C ASP A 74 -8.93 7.14 -22.19
N ASN A 75 -9.93 7.41 -21.35
CA ASN A 75 -9.72 7.40 -19.91
C ASN A 75 -9.54 5.95 -19.42
N HIS A 76 -8.78 5.79 -18.37
CA HIS A 76 -8.51 4.46 -17.81
C HIS A 76 -9.67 3.95 -16.97
N ASN A 77 -9.75 2.62 -16.82
CA ASN A 77 -10.61 2.00 -15.81
C ASN A 77 -10.02 2.27 -14.42
N PRO A 78 -10.78 2.84 -13.47
CA PRO A 78 -10.27 3.15 -12.13
C PRO A 78 -9.64 1.97 -11.38
N LEU A 79 -10.14 0.76 -11.62
CA LEU A 79 -9.65 -0.46 -10.97
C LEU A 79 -8.80 -1.34 -11.90
N ARG A 80 -8.20 -0.77 -12.92
CA ARG A 80 -7.34 -1.50 -13.84
C ARG A 80 -6.22 -2.22 -13.07
N VAL A 81 -5.98 -3.49 -13.40
CA VAL A 81 -4.85 -4.23 -12.85
C VAL A 81 -3.55 -3.63 -13.38
N ARG A 82 -2.61 -3.33 -12.51
CA ARG A 82 -1.38 -2.64 -12.87
C ARG A 82 -0.17 -3.47 -12.51
N LYS A 83 0.82 -3.45 -13.39
CA LYS A 83 2.06 -4.16 -13.18
C LYS A 83 2.97 -3.36 -12.25
N LEU A 84 3.58 -4.05 -11.30
CA LEU A 84 4.61 -3.49 -10.43
C LEU A 84 5.99 -3.87 -10.97
N LEU A 85 6.91 -2.92 -10.91
CA LEU A 85 8.30 -3.12 -11.36
C LEU A 85 9.19 -3.35 -10.15
N LEU A 86 9.71 -4.57 -10.06
CA LEU A 86 10.63 -5.02 -9.03
C LEU A 86 11.76 -5.79 -9.71
N ASN A 87 12.94 -5.84 -9.08
CA ASN A 87 14.01 -6.63 -9.65
C ASN A 87 13.76 -8.15 -9.40
N LYS A 88 14.43 -8.99 -10.17
CA LYS A 88 14.20 -10.44 -10.12
C LYS A 88 14.46 -11.06 -8.76
N ARG A 89 15.46 -10.55 -8.03
CA ARG A 89 15.77 -11.05 -6.68
C ARG A 89 14.64 -10.76 -5.70
N GLU A 90 14.08 -9.57 -5.79
CA GLU A 90 12.93 -9.17 -4.97
C GLU A 90 11.71 -10.02 -5.26
N ILE A 91 11.43 -10.26 -6.55
CA ILE A 91 10.29 -11.10 -6.97
C ILE A 91 10.46 -12.54 -6.44
N LYS A 92 11.67 -13.09 -6.51
CA LYS A 92 11.93 -14.44 -5.97
C LYS A 92 11.69 -14.52 -4.47
N LYS A 93 12.14 -13.51 -3.71
CA LYS A 93 11.89 -13.45 -2.26
C LYS A 93 10.40 -13.35 -1.95
N LEU A 94 9.68 -12.50 -2.69
CA LEU A 94 8.23 -12.34 -2.54
C LEU A 94 7.50 -13.64 -2.86
N TYR A 95 7.88 -14.32 -3.94
CA TYR A 95 7.29 -15.60 -4.34
C TYR A 95 7.44 -16.65 -3.24
N GLY A 96 8.63 -16.76 -2.66
CA GLY A 96 8.87 -17.67 -1.53
C GLY A 96 7.98 -17.37 -0.34
N LYS A 97 7.81 -16.11 0.00
CA LYS A 97 6.99 -15.68 1.14
C LYS A 97 5.48 -15.90 0.92
N VAL A 98 4.96 -15.58 -0.27
CA VAL A 98 3.51 -15.75 -0.52
C VAL A 98 3.10 -17.23 -0.57
N ASN A 99 4.03 -18.15 -0.80
CA ASN A 99 3.75 -19.57 -0.73
C ASN A 99 3.66 -20.08 0.71
N GLU A 100 4.13 -19.32 1.68
CA GLU A 100 3.94 -19.63 3.09
C GLU A 100 2.52 -19.28 3.50
N LYS A 101 1.90 -20.15 4.31
CA LYS A 101 0.52 -19.97 4.76
C LYS A 101 0.33 -18.69 5.56
N GLY A 102 -0.66 -17.91 5.18
CA GLY A 102 -1.06 -16.70 5.91
C GLY A 102 -0.39 -15.42 5.44
N TYR A 103 0.53 -15.47 4.48
CA TYR A 103 1.18 -14.28 3.94
C TYR A 103 0.45 -13.73 2.72
N SER A 104 0.38 -12.40 2.64
CA SER A 104 -0.22 -11.67 1.53
C SER A 104 0.68 -10.50 1.15
N LEU A 105 0.51 -10.02 -0.07
CA LEU A 105 1.20 -8.82 -0.54
C LEU A 105 0.20 -7.66 -0.55
N VAL A 106 0.51 -6.62 0.22
CA VAL A 106 -0.41 -5.50 0.43
C VAL A 106 0.32 -4.18 0.20
N PRO A 107 -0.22 -3.26 -0.63
CA PRO A 107 0.38 -1.95 -0.78
C PRO A 107 0.10 -1.10 0.46
N LEU A 108 1.14 -0.43 0.98
CA LEU A 108 1.05 0.42 2.15
C LEU A 108 0.89 1.90 1.82
N ARG A 109 1.56 2.34 0.76
CA ARG A 109 1.51 3.74 0.32
C ARG A 109 1.89 3.86 -1.14
N MET A 110 1.43 4.94 -1.74
CA MET A 110 1.78 5.33 -3.10
C MET A 110 2.31 6.76 -3.06
N TYR A 111 3.37 7.03 -3.81
CA TYR A 111 4.04 8.32 -3.76
C TYR A 111 4.79 8.62 -5.06
N PHE A 112 5.13 9.89 -5.26
CA PHE A 112 6.03 10.29 -6.34
C PHE A 112 7.44 10.52 -5.80
N ILE A 113 8.44 10.03 -6.53
CA ILE A 113 9.85 10.41 -6.36
C ILE A 113 10.36 10.88 -7.71
N ASN A 114 10.86 12.10 -7.79
CA ASN A 114 11.37 12.68 -9.04
C ASN A 114 10.38 12.53 -10.21
N GLY A 115 9.10 12.74 -9.95
CA GLY A 115 8.04 12.64 -10.95
C GLY A 115 7.63 11.22 -11.34
N LYS A 116 8.24 10.20 -10.74
CA LYS A 116 7.92 8.79 -10.99
C LYS A 116 7.04 8.23 -9.88
N ALA A 117 5.96 7.57 -10.25
CA ALA A 117 5.07 6.93 -9.28
C ALA A 117 5.70 5.64 -8.74
N LYS A 118 5.73 5.54 -7.43
CA LYS A 118 6.25 4.38 -6.69
C LYS A 118 5.21 3.91 -5.69
N LEU A 119 5.33 2.65 -5.30
CA LEU A 119 4.43 2.01 -4.35
C LEU A 119 5.25 1.21 -3.34
N THR A 120 4.96 1.36 -2.06
CA THR A 120 5.55 0.50 -1.02
C THR A 120 4.70 -0.75 -0.91
N LEU A 121 5.27 -1.89 -1.28
CA LEU A 121 4.63 -3.19 -1.19
C LEU A 121 5.12 -3.91 0.05
N ALA A 122 4.20 -4.44 0.85
CA ALA A 122 4.52 -5.14 2.09
C ALA A 122 4.22 -6.63 1.98
N VAL A 123 5.12 -7.43 2.56
CA VAL A 123 4.81 -8.82 2.90
C VAL A 123 4.13 -8.78 4.27
N ALA A 124 2.89 -9.22 4.32
CA ALA A 124 2.04 -9.03 5.47
C ALA A 124 1.34 -10.34 5.86
N LYS A 125 1.24 -10.57 7.15
CA LYS A 125 0.51 -11.70 7.71
C LYS A 125 -0.78 -11.19 8.33
N GLY A 126 -1.91 -11.77 7.96
CA GLY A 126 -3.21 -11.37 8.50
C GLY A 126 -3.27 -11.57 10.00
N LYS A 127 -3.72 -10.55 10.73
CA LYS A 127 -3.99 -10.66 12.15
C LYS A 127 -5.25 -11.47 12.38
N ARG A 128 -5.22 -12.39 13.34
CA ARG A 128 -6.41 -13.07 13.77
C ARG A 128 -7.34 -12.06 14.46
N LYS A 129 -8.63 -12.32 14.42
CA LYS A 129 -9.64 -11.46 15.06
C LYS A 129 -9.30 -11.15 16.53
N TYR A 130 -8.76 -12.14 17.25
CA TYR A 130 -8.29 -12.01 18.62
C TYR A 130 -7.16 -10.96 18.74
N ASP A 131 -6.15 -11.02 17.87
CA ASP A 131 -5.01 -10.11 17.89
C ASP A 131 -5.42 -8.66 17.64
N LYS A 132 -6.41 -8.45 16.76
CA LYS A 132 -6.98 -7.12 16.51
C LYS A 132 -7.65 -6.53 17.75
N ARG A 133 -8.45 -7.33 18.45
CA ARG A 133 -9.13 -6.93 19.70
C ARG A 133 -8.12 -6.58 20.77
N GLU A 134 -7.08 -7.38 20.92
CA GLU A 134 -6.03 -7.14 21.90
C GLU A 134 -5.26 -5.84 21.60
N SER A 135 -4.94 -5.57 20.35
CA SER A 135 -4.28 -4.33 19.93
C SER A 135 -5.13 -3.10 20.25
N ILE A 136 -6.44 -3.17 20.05
CA ILE A 136 -7.39 -2.09 20.37
C ILE A 136 -7.43 -1.89 21.88
N ARG A 137 -7.54 -2.96 22.65
CA ARG A 137 -7.58 -2.90 24.11
C ARG A 137 -6.32 -2.27 24.68
N ARG A 138 -5.14 -2.64 24.20
CA ARG A 138 -3.87 -2.05 24.63
C ARG A 138 -3.80 -0.54 24.37
N ARG A 139 -4.31 -0.09 23.24
CA ARG A 139 -4.37 1.34 22.93
C ARG A 139 -5.29 2.09 23.88
N GLU A 140 -6.44 1.51 24.21
CA GLU A 140 -7.41 2.10 25.15
C GLU A 140 -6.82 2.18 26.55
N GLU A 141 -6.19 1.11 27.03
CA GLU A 141 -5.50 1.08 28.33
C GLU A 141 -4.41 2.16 28.40
N LYS A 142 -3.62 2.31 27.37
CA LYS A 142 -2.59 3.35 27.30
C LYS A 142 -3.20 4.76 27.38
N ARG A 143 -4.28 5.00 26.67
CA ARG A 143 -4.98 6.28 26.69
C ARG A 143 -5.53 6.59 28.08
N ASP A 144 -6.09 5.59 28.75
CA ASP A 144 -6.61 5.75 30.10
C ASP A 144 -5.51 6.06 31.12
N LEU A 145 -4.38 5.37 31.04
CA LEU A 145 -3.20 5.65 31.85
C LEU A 145 -2.69 7.08 31.63
N ASP A 146 -2.62 7.53 30.38
CA ASP A 146 -2.20 8.89 30.06
C ASP A 146 -3.17 9.93 30.63
N ARG A 147 -4.46 9.68 30.60
CA ARG A 147 -5.48 10.54 31.23
C ARG A 147 -5.29 10.62 32.73
N GLN A 148 -5.07 9.48 33.40
CA GLN A 148 -4.83 9.43 34.83
C GLN A 148 -3.60 10.23 35.25
N ARG A 149 -2.51 10.12 34.47
CA ARG A 149 -1.30 10.90 34.71
C ARG A 149 -1.53 12.41 34.61
N LYS A 150 -2.37 12.84 33.66
CA LYS A 150 -2.73 14.27 33.53
C LYS A 150 -3.57 14.79 34.71
N ASN A 151 -4.37 13.91 35.30
CA ASN A 151 -5.24 14.29 36.44
C ASN A 151 -4.50 14.35 37.77
N TYR A 152 -3.30 13.81 37.89
CA TYR A 152 -2.49 13.79 39.11
C TYR A 152 -1.47 14.93 39.21
N LYS A 153 -1.57 15.93 38.38
CA LYS A 153 -0.71 17.12 38.48
C LYS A 153 -1.29 18.15 39.42
#